data_b07468db0c412e0e25ab5bec0559cf40
#
_entry.id   b07468db0c412e0e25ab5bec0559cf40
#
_cell.length_a   1.000
_cell.length_b   1.000
_cell.length_c   1.000
_cell.angle_alpha   90.00
_cell.angle_beta   90.00
_cell.angle_gamma   90.00
#
_symmetry.space_group_name_H-M   'P 1'
#
loop_
_entity.id
_entity.type
_entity.pdbx_description
1 polymer ?
#
loop_
_entity_poly.entity_id
_entity_poly.type
_entity_poly.pdbx_seq_one_letter_code
_entity_poly.pdbx_strand_id
1 'polypeptide(L)'
;SGDNPSAPLGHHWQDSTHIMDDVINVGGGWSWLTLEGSAFHGHEPGEDRWDIDGGPIDSYAGRVSVAFPKRWSGQVSYGDLHNPHDEFPGDMKRTTASLHYDAIGDGPMAISLVWGRNDEVHGISDSFLAEYAHQLARRHAVFARYEWVEKDEELLLTREHVHEPGVQRPTVGVSALTAGYFHSGTMFAGLGVGGDVTFYAVPSSLKGAYGDSPVSFHVFLRARWMSEF
;
A
#
# COMPACT_ATOMS: atom_id res chain seq x y z
N SER A 1 -0.55 9.13 2.96
CA SER A 1 -0.79 10.58 2.93
C SER A 1 -0.54 11.11 1.52
N GLY A 2 -1.28 12.16 1.14
CA GLY A 2 -1.10 12.80 -0.17
C GLY A 2 0.21 13.57 -0.32
N ASP A 3 1.07 13.59 0.68
CA ASP A 3 2.33 14.30 0.67
C ASP A 3 3.55 13.40 0.41
N ASN A 4 3.45 12.11 0.73
CA ASN A 4 4.47 11.12 0.36
C ASN A 4 4.23 10.63 -1.07
N PRO A 5 5.18 10.82 -2.02
CA PRO A 5 5.00 10.40 -3.41
C PRO A 5 5.24 8.90 -3.65
N SER A 6 5.85 8.21 -2.69
CA SER A 6 6.24 6.81 -2.86
C SER A 6 5.11 5.86 -2.50
N ALA A 7 4.89 4.83 -3.31
CA ALA A 7 4.01 3.73 -2.97
C ALA A 7 4.54 2.97 -1.74
N PRO A 8 3.67 2.44 -0.86
CA PRO A 8 4.09 1.59 0.24
C PRO A 8 4.77 0.30 -0.24
N LEU A 9 5.78 -0.17 0.49
CA LEU A 9 6.43 -1.46 0.22
C LEU A 9 5.45 -2.63 0.33
N GLY A 10 4.49 -2.54 1.26
CA GLY A 10 3.49 -3.56 1.54
C GLY A 10 2.16 -3.36 0.82
N HIS A 11 2.09 -2.57 -0.27
CA HIS A 11 0.80 -2.27 -0.91
C HIS A 11 0.07 -3.52 -1.42
N HIS A 12 0.76 -4.54 -1.91
CA HIS A 12 0.17 -5.82 -2.31
C HIS A 12 -0.40 -6.65 -1.14
N TRP A 13 -0.08 -6.34 0.11
CA TRP A 13 -0.67 -6.96 1.30
C TRP A 13 -1.83 -6.16 1.86
N GLN A 14 -1.91 -4.86 1.54
CA GLN A 14 -2.79 -3.90 2.21
C GLN A 14 -4.04 -3.54 1.39
N ASP A 15 -4.09 -3.96 0.14
CA ASP A 15 -5.22 -3.76 -0.75
C ASP A 15 -5.69 -5.09 -1.32
N SER A 16 -6.95 -5.47 -1.07
CA SER A 16 -7.52 -6.73 -1.56
C SER A 16 -7.92 -6.71 -3.04
N THR A 17 -7.97 -5.53 -3.64
CA THR A 17 -8.35 -5.34 -5.05
C THR A 17 -7.36 -4.42 -5.76
N HIS A 18 -6.09 -4.65 -5.55
CA HIS A 18 -5.01 -3.75 -5.92
C HIS A 18 -5.02 -3.34 -7.40
N ILE A 19 -4.99 -4.29 -8.30
CA ILE A 19 -5.19 -4.08 -9.74
C ILE A 19 -6.00 -5.29 -10.21
N MET A 20 -7.26 -5.10 -10.52
CA MET A 20 -8.15 -6.16 -10.94
C MET A 20 -9.05 -5.67 -12.05
N ASP A 21 -9.27 -6.52 -13.03
CA ASP A 21 -10.25 -6.29 -14.08
C ASP A 21 -11.61 -6.94 -13.72
N ASP A 22 -12.65 -6.59 -14.44
CA ASP A 22 -14.01 -7.14 -14.31
C ASP A 22 -14.56 -7.12 -12.87
N VAL A 23 -14.48 -5.96 -12.19
CA VAL A 23 -14.92 -5.81 -10.81
C VAL A 23 -16.38 -5.40 -10.70
N ILE A 24 -17.15 -6.16 -9.93
CA ILE A 24 -18.50 -5.79 -9.47
C ILE A 24 -18.41 -5.51 -7.97
N ASN A 25 -18.74 -4.29 -7.55
CA ASN A 25 -18.78 -3.91 -6.15
C ASN A 25 -20.18 -3.47 -5.76
N VAL A 26 -20.65 -3.95 -4.62
CA VAL A 26 -21.93 -3.56 -4.00
C VAL A 26 -21.69 -3.20 -2.55
N GLY A 27 -22.18 -2.04 -2.13
CA GLY A 27 -22.03 -1.59 -0.76
C GLY A 27 -23.25 -0.86 -0.23
N GLY A 28 -23.39 -0.84 1.08
CA GLY A 28 -24.42 -0.11 1.78
C GLY A 28 -23.87 0.45 3.09
N GLY A 29 -24.31 1.68 3.43
CA GLY A 29 -23.82 2.38 4.62
C GLY A 29 -24.94 2.85 5.53
N TRP A 30 -24.65 2.87 6.82
CA TRP A 30 -25.45 3.48 7.85
C TRP A 30 -24.56 4.43 8.64
N SER A 31 -24.93 5.67 8.75
CA SER A 31 -24.24 6.70 9.56
C SER A 31 -22.75 6.50 9.91
N TRP A 32 -22.41 5.45 10.63
CA TRP A 32 -21.09 5.13 11.14
C TRP A 32 -20.53 3.78 10.62
N LEU A 33 -21.32 3.00 9.89
CA LEU A 33 -20.96 1.66 9.39
C LEU A 33 -21.17 1.60 7.88
N THR A 34 -20.18 1.05 7.16
CA THR A 34 -20.30 0.70 5.74
C THR A 34 -19.92 -0.77 5.55
N LEU A 35 -20.73 -1.50 4.79
CA LEU A 35 -20.46 -2.87 4.38
C LEU A 35 -20.35 -2.90 2.86
N GLU A 36 -19.32 -3.56 2.36
CA GLU A 36 -19.05 -3.68 0.94
C GLU A 36 -18.70 -5.12 0.60
N GLY A 37 -19.12 -5.56 -0.57
CA GLY A 37 -18.76 -6.85 -1.16
C GLY A 37 -18.38 -6.67 -2.61
N SER A 38 -17.33 -7.35 -3.03
CA SER A 38 -16.82 -7.33 -4.41
C SER A 38 -16.71 -8.73 -4.96
N ALA A 39 -17.01 -8.88 -6.24
CA ALA A 39 -16.68 -10.06 -7.03
C ALA A 39 -15.89 -9.60 -8.25
N PHE A 40 -14.82 -10.28 -8.60
CA PHE A 40 -13.86 -9.82 -9.60
C PHE A 40 -13.09 -10.97 -10.24
N HIS A 41 -12.41 -10.69 -11.36
CA HIS A 41 -11.42 -11.60 -11.89
C HIS A 41 -10.16 -11.51 -11.03
N GLY A 42 -9.73 -12.64 -10.44
CA GLY A 42 -8.68 -12.66 -9.41
C GLY A 42 -7.27 -12.52 -9.92
N HIS A 43 -7.06 -12.78 -11.21
CA HIS A 43 -5.75 -12.69 -11.83
C HIS A 43 -5.30 -11.24 -12.01
N GLU A 44 -4.07 -10.90 -11.61
CA GLU A 44 -3.51 -9.56 -11.83
C GLU A 44 -3.21 -9.35 -13.32
N PRO A 45 -3.56 -8.17 -13.90
CA PRO A 45 -3.26 -7.88 -15.30
C PRO A 45 -1.78 -7.95 -15.60
N GLY A 46 -1.43 -8.34 -16.83
CA GLY A 46 -0.07 -8.41 -17.31
C GLY A 46 0.64 -7.04 -17.38
N GLU A 47 1.89 -7.02 -17.86
CA GLU A 47 2.70 -5.80 -17.92
C GLU A 47 2.21 -4.77 -18.96
N ASP A 48 1.38 -5.18 -19.93
CA ASP A 48 0.82 -4.27 -20.94
C ASP A 48 -0.36 -3.50 -20.37
N ARG A 49 -0.12 -2.27 -19.94
CA ARG A 49 -1.11 -1.39 -19.32
C ARG A 49 -2.25 -0.94 -20.24
N TRP A 50 -2.19 -1.25 -21.51
CA TRP A 50 -3.19 -0.89 -22.52
C TRP A 50 -4.08 -2.06 -22.91
N ASP A 51 -3.77 -3.25 -22.44
CA ASP A 51 -4.60 -4.43 -22.59
C ASP A 51 -5.60 -4.55 -21.45
N ILE A 52 -6.74 -5.19 -21.74
CA ILE A 52 -7.77 -5.52 -20.74
C ILE A 52 -7.73 -7.03 -20.59
N ASP A 53 -7.12 -7.47 -19.51
CA ASP A 53 -6.99 -8.89 -19.16
C ASP A 53 -8.25 -9.39 -18.41
N GLY A 54 -9.40 -9.28 -19.08
CA GLY A 54 -10.66 -9.75 -18.51
C GLY A 54 -10.76 -11.28 -18.47
N GLY A 55 -11.49 -11.79 -17.49
CA GLY A 55 -11.66 -13.22 -17.29
C GLY A 55 -12.91 -13.59 -16.48
N PRO A 56 -13.04 -14.86 -16.04
CA PRO A 56 -14.15 -15.27 -15.22
C PRO A 56 -14.12 -14.54 -13.86
N ILE A 57 -15.30 -14.20 -13.34
CA ILE A 57 -15.44 -13.70 -11.96
C ILE A 57 -15.32 -14.91 -11.03
N ASP A 58 -14.15 -15.08 -10.44
CA ASP A 58 -13.74 -16.24 -9.63
C ASP A 58 -13.26 -15.87 -8.23
N SER A 59 -13.15 -14.59 -7.93
CA SER A 59 -12.59 -14.06 -6.70
C SER A 59 -13.57 -13.13 -5.99
N TYR A 60 -13.50 -13.07 -4.66
CA TYR A 60 -14.46 -12.34 -3.85
C TYR A 60 -13.76 -11.61 -2.70
N ALA A 61 -14.27 -10.44 -2.34
CA ALA A 61 -13.82 -9.72 -1.16
C ALA A 61 -14.98 -9.09 -0.41
N GLY A 62 -14.81 -8.92 0.90
CA GLY A 62 -15.74 -8.22 1.76
C GLY A 62 -15.02 -7.25 2.66
N ARG A 63 -15.64 -6.09 2.92
CA ARG A 63 -15.08 -5.05 3.79
C ARG A 63 -16.12 -4.48 4.73
N VAL A 64 -15.71 -4.28 5.97
CA VAL A 64 -16.45 -3.57 6.99
C VAL A 64 -15.66 -2.31 7.33
N SER A 65 -16.27 -1.14 7.19
CA SER A 65 -15.68 0.15 7.55
C SER A 65 -16.51 0.84 8.62
N VAL A 66 -15.84 1.46 9.60
CA VAL A 66 -16.47 2.13 10.74
C VAL A 66 -15.92 3.54 10.88
N ALA A 67 -16.81 4.51 10.98
CA ALA A 67 -16.49 5.89 11.36
C ALA A 67 -16.74 6.06 12.87
N PHE A 68 -15.66 6.27 13.63
CA PHE A 68 -15.74 6.47 15.07
C PHE A 68 -15.90 7.97 15.42
N PRO A 69 -16.39 8.31 16.62
CA PRO A 69 -16.34 9.67 17.10
C PRO A 69 -14.92 10.25 17.11
N LYS A 70 -14.81 11.58 17.08
CA LYS A 70 -13.53 12.31 17.16
C LYS A 70 -12.55 12.03 16.00
N ARG A 71 -13.09 11.88 14.78
CA ARG A 71 -12.30 11.83 13.54
C ARG A 71 -11.44 10.55 13.33
N TRP A 72 -11.80 9.49 14.00
CA TRP A 72 -11.25 8.19 13.76
C TRP A 72 -12.09 7.41 12.73
N SER A 73 -11.43 6.62 11.92
CA SER A 73 -12.08 5.62 11.08
C SER A 73 -11.23 4.35 11.04
N GLY A 74 -11.87 3.24 10.81
CA GLY A 74 -11.17 1.96 10.70
C GLY A 74 -11.89 1.02 9.75
N GLN A 75 -11.17 0.05 9.23
CA GLN A 75 -11.75 -0.98 8.37
C GLN A 75 -11.06 -2.33 8.61
N VAL A 76 -11.79 -3.40 8.30
CA VAL A 76 -11.27 -4.76 8.13
C VAL A 76 -11.80 -5.29 6.82
N SER A 77 -10.96 -5.93 6.03
CA SER A 77 -11.37 -6.63 4.81
C SER A 77 -10.80 -8.04 4.75
N TYR A 78 -11.49 -8.89 4.03
CA TYR A 78 -11.05 -10.23 3.68
C TYR A 78 -11.34 -10.49 2.21
N GLY A 79 -10.37 -11.06 1.51
CA GLY A 79 -10.47 -11.46 0.10
C GLY A 79 -10.02 -12.90 -0.08
N ASP A 80 -10.71 -13.60 -0.97
CA ASP A 80 -10.35 -14.93 -1.49
C ASP A 80 -10.10 -14.75 -2.99
N LEU A 81 -8.83 -14.85 -3.37
CA LEU A 81 -8.32 -14.55 -4.71
C LEU A 81 -7.90 -15.85 -5.37
N HIS A 82 -8.45 -16.12 -6.54
CA HIS A 82 -8.11 -17.29 -7.32
C HIS A 82 -6.94 -16.99 -8.25
N ASN A 83 -5.82 -17.69 -8.03
CA ASN A 83 -4.61 -17.65 -8.86
C ASN A 83 -4.17 -16.22 -9.24
N PRO A 84 -3.93 -15.31 -8.27
CA PRO A 84 -3.71 -13.90 -8.56
C PRO A 84 -2.39 -13.60 -9.29
N HIS A 85 -1.40 -14.47 -9.22
CA HIS A 85 -0.07 -14.24 -9.78
C HIS A 85 0.36 -15.37 -10.73
N ASP A 86 0.82 -15.03 -11.93
CA ASP A 86 1.41 -15.99 -12.88
C ASP A 86 2.66 -16.65 -12.33
N GLU A 87 3.46 -15.89 -11.63
CA GLU A 87 4.76 -16.32 -11.08
C GLU A 87 4.59 -17.34 -9.94
N PHE A 88 3.42 -17.31 -9.25
CA PHE A 88 3.13 -18.13 -8.09
C PHE A 88 1.70 -18.69 -8.18
N PRO A 89 1.47 -19.73 -9.01
CA PRO A 89 0.14 -20.32 -9.15
C PRO A 89 -0.39 -20.84 -7.84
N GLY A 90 -1.63 -20.49 -7.53
CA GLY A 90 -2.36 -20.92 -6.34
C GLY A 90 -3.26 -19.83 -5.79
N ASP A 91 -4.24 -20.24 -5.00
CA ASP A 91 -5.17 -19.31 -4.38
C ASP A 91 -4.52 -18.55 -3.21
N MET A 92 -4.97 -17.32 -3.01
CA MET A 92 -4.50 -16.45 -1.95
C MET A 92 -5.67 -15.96 -1.11
N LYS A 93 -5.52 -15.99 0.22
CA LYS A 93 -6.42 -15.31 1.14
C LYS A 93 -5.75 -14.06 1.68
N ARG A 94 -6.38 -12.91 1.49
CA ARG A 94 -5.85 -11.64 1.96
C ARG A 94 -6.73 -11.06 3.06
N THR A 95 -6.12 -10.74 4.19
CA THR A 95 -6.78 -10.04 5.29
C THR A 95 -6.12 -8.70 5.50
N THR A 96 -6.91 -7.63 5.58
CA THR A 96 -6.38 -6.30 5.88
C THR A 96 -7.11 -5.65 7.04
N ALA A 97 -6.42 -4.80 7.79
CA ALA A 97 -7.04 -3.93 8.78
C ALA A 97 -6.34 -2.58 8.78
N SER A 98 -7.12 -1.51 8.95
CA SER A 98 -6.55 -0.17 9.08
C SER A 98 -7.29 0.68 10.11
N LEU A 99 -6.54 1.63 10.68
CA LEU A 99 -7.05 2.66 11.57
C LEU A 99 -6.49 4.02 11.14
N HIS A 100 -7.37 4.99 10.98
CA HIS A 100 -7.03 6.33 10.51
C HIS A 100 -7.52 7.37 11.50
N TYR A 101 -6.75 8.45 11.64
CA TYR A 101 -7.12 9.65 12.35
C TYR A 101 -6.87 10.88 11.49
N ASP A 102 -7.88 11.73 11.32
CA ASP A 102 -7.81 12.94 10.50
C ASP A 102 -8.19 14.16 11.31
N ALA A 103 -7.23 15.00 11.68
CA ALA A 103 -7.48 16.30 12.27
C ALA A 103 -7.60 17.36 11.18
N ILE A 104 -8.74 18.05 11.16
CA ILE A 104 -9.04 19.15 10.24
C ILE A 104 -8.94 20.47 11.03
N GLY A 105 -8.42 21.53 10.44
CA GLY A 105 -8.27 22.85 11.07
C GLY A 105 -7.10 23.61 10.49
N ASP A 106 -6.53 24.53 11.24
CA ASP A 106 -5.43 25.40 10.78
C ASP A 106 -4.10 24.66 10.56
N GLY A 107 -3.98 23.46 11.09
CA GLY A 107 -2.85 22.55 10.86
C GLY A 107 -3.37 21.12 10.68
N PRO A 108 -3.92 20.76 9.49
CA PRO A 108 -4.43 19.40 9.26
C PRO A 108 -3.34 18.36 9.48
N MET A 109 -3.74 17.27 10.17
CA MET A 109 -2.86 16.16 10.50
C MET A 109 -3.57 14.85 10.21
N ALA A 110 -2.87 13.89 9.63
CA ALA A 110 -3.35 12.54 9.39
C ALA A 110 -2.40 11.51 9.97
N ILE A 111 -2.96 10.47 10.57
CA ILE A 111 -2.23 9.28 11.03
C ILE A 111 -2.93 8.07 10.43
N SER A 112 -2.16 7.14 9.88
CA SER A 112 -2.65 5.87 9.36
C SER A 112 -1.83 4.72 9.92
N LEU A 113 -2.51 3.70 10.42
CA LEU A 113 -1.94 2.41 10.77
C LEU A 113 -2.60 1.37 9.89
N VAL A 114 -1.82 0.58 9.19
CA VAL A 114 -2.33 -0.43 8.26
C VAL A 114 -1.58 -1.74 8.49
N TRP A 115 -2.32 -2.82 8.48
CA TRP A 115 -1.79 -4.18 8.50
C TRP A 115 -2.43 -4.97 7.37
N GLY A 116 -1.64 -5.85 6.76
CA GLY A 116 -2.10 -6.77 5.74
C GLY A 116 -1.41 -8.12 5.88
N ARG A 117 -2.14 -9.18 5.57
CA ARG A 117 -1.67 -10.57 5.56
C ARG A 117 -2.09 -11.24 4.28
N ASN A 118 -1.15 -11.89 3.63
CA ASN A 118 -1.39 -12.86 2.59
C ASN A 118 -1.17 -14.28 3.14
N ASP A 119 -2.13 -15.16 2.90
CA ASP A 119 -2.04 -16.61 3.17
C ASP A 119 -2.10 -17.31 1.80
N GLU A 120 -0.97 -17.81 1.36
CA GLU A 120 -0.73 -18.41 0.06
C GLU A 120 -0.32 -19.87 0.19
N VAL A 121 -0.33 -20.61 -0.90
CA VAL A 121 0.11 -22.03 -0.94
C VAL A 121 1.56 -22.18 -0.42
N HIS A 122 2.37 -21.14 -0.58
CA HIS A 122 3.80 -21.14 -0.21
C HIS A 122 4.08 -20.63 1.20
N GLY A 123 3.10 -20.10 1.91
CA GLY A 123 3.23 -19.62 3.27
C GLY A 123 2.41 -18.38 3.59
N ILE A 124 2.57 -17.90 4.81
CA ILE A 124 1.94 -16.69 5.30
C ILE A 124 2.98 -15.58 5.33
N SER A 125 2.58 -14.40 4.86
CA SER A 125 3.40 -13.19 4.93
C SER A 125 2.59 -11.99 5.43
N ASP A 126 3.22 -11.15 6.21
CA ASP A 126 2.61 -9.98 6.84
C ASP A 126 3.25 -8.67 6.36
N SER A 127 2.47 -7.61 6.41
CA SER A 127 2.96 -6.24 6.25
C SER A 127 2.36 -5.32 7.30
N PHE A 128 3.12 -4.32 7.71
CA PHE A 128 2.69 -3.27 8.61
C PHE A 128 3.16 -1.91 8.11
N LEU A 129 2.29 -0.90 8.22
CA LEU A 129 2.59 0.48 7.87
C LEU A 129 2.06 1.42 8.97
N ALA A 130 2.89 2.36 9.37
CA ALA A 130 2.48 3.52 10.16
C ALA A 130 2.88 4.79 9.42
N GLU A 131 1.91 5.65 9.10
CA GLU A 131 2.14 6.89 8.38
C GLU A 131 1.61 8.08 9.16
N TYR A 132 2.37 9.17 9.12
CA TYR A 132 2.04 10.46 9.69
C TYR A 132 2.22 11.55 8.64
N ALA A 133 1.30 12.50 8.58
CA ALA A 133 1.42 13.71 7.79
C ALA A 133 0.85 14.89 8.57
N HIS A 134 1.51 16.04 8.51
CA HIS A 134 1.08 17.23 9.20
C HIS A 134 1.41 18.49 8.41
N GLN A 135 0.41 19.31 8.18
CA GLN A 135 0.60 20.63 7.62
C GLN A 135 0.92 21.62 8.74
N LEU A 136 2.20 21.87 8.97
CA LEU A 136 2.70 22.75 10.04
C LEU A 136 2.27 24.20 9.86
N ALA A 137 2.12 24.66 8.60
CA ALA A 137 1.68 25.99 8.21
C ALA A 137 1.08 25.93 6.81
N ARG A 138 0.46 27.03 6.36
CA ARG A 138 -0.22 27.10 5.04
C ARG A 138 0.58 26.55 3.86
N ARG A 139 1.92 26.52 3.94
CA ARG A 139 2.83 26.13 2.86
C ARG A 139 3.82 25.04 3.23
N HIS A 140 3.80 24.57 4.45
CA HIS A 140 4.80 23.68 4.99
C HIS A 140 4.14 22.40 5.50
N ALA A 141 4.48 21.28 4.91
CA ALA A 141 4.02 19.98 5.37
C ALA A 141 5.22 19.07 5.65
N VAL A 142 5.09 18.22 6.65
CA VAL A 142 6.03 17.15 6.97
C VAL A 142 5.29 15.83 6.91
N PHE A 143 6.00 14.77 6.54
CA PHE A 143 5.47 13.43 6.56
C PHE A 143 6.54 12.44 7.01
N ALA A 144 6.09 11.35 7.59
CA ALA A 144 6.94 10.21 7.94
C ALA A 144 6.16 8.92 7.72
N ARG A 145 6.86 7.83 7.35
CA ARG A 145 6.30 6.51 7.17
C ARG A 145 7.29 5.48 7.70
N TYR A 146 6.81 4.60 8.54
CA TYR A 146 7.48 3.36 8.89
C TYR A 146 6.75 2.20 8.23
N GLU A 147 7.50 1.29 7.64
CA GLU A 147 7.00 0.10 6.98
C GLU A 147 7.81 -1.11 7.42
N TRP A 148 7.13 -2.21 7.58
CA TRP A 148 7.73 -3.54 7.70
C TRP A 148 6.93 -4.49 6.83
N VAL A 149 7.63 -5.31 6.04
CA VAL A 149 7.01 -6.27 5.14
C VAL A 149 7.85 -7.53 5.05
N GLU A 150 7.18 -8.67 5.08
CA GLU A 150 7.78 -9.96 4.73
C GLU A 150 7.67 -10.17 3.23
N LYS A 151 8.79 -10.48 2.62
CA LYS A 151 8.89 -10.76 1.19
C LYS A 151 9.67 -12.05 0.95
N ASP A 152 9.37 -12.71 -0.15
CA ASP A 152 10.17 -13.82 -0.64
C ASP A 152 11.62 -13.35 -0.88
N GLU A 153 12.59 -14.05 -0.28
CA GLU A 153 14.00 -13.71 -0.38
C GLU A 153 14.52 -13.84 -1.81
N GLU A 154 14.05 -14.85 -2.56
CA GLU A 154 14.47 -15.08 -3.93
C GLU A 154 14.04 -13.96 -4.85
N LEU A 155 12.81 -13.45 -4.67
CA LEU A 155 12.30 -12.29 -5.40
C LEU A 155 13.17 -11.03 -5.19
N LEU A 156 13.64 -10.81 -3.96
CA LEU A 156 14.51 -9.68 -3.63
C LEU A 156 15.93 -9.83 -4.17
N LEU A 157 16.39 -11.05 -4.44
CA LEU A 157 17.73 -11.31 -4.96
C LEU A 157 17.79 -11.40 -6.50
N THR A 158 16.71 -11.17 -7.21
CA THR A 158 16.62 -11.23 -8.69
C THR A 158 17.18 -12.54 -9.26
N ARG A 159 17.01 -13.65 -8.55
CA ARG A 159 17.41 -14.98 -9.04
C ARG A 159 16.33 -15.52 -9.96
N GLU A 160 16.74 -16.22 -11.02
CA GLU A 160 15.80 -16.96 -11.86
C GLU A 160 14.97 -17.90 -10.98
N HIS A 161 13.67 -17.71 -11.00
CA HIS A 161 12.75 -18.50 -10.20
C HIS A 161 12.63 -19.92 -10.77
N VAL A 162 13.23 -20.90 -10.10
CA VAL A 162 12.92 -22.30 -10.37
C VAL A 162 11.61 -22.61 -9.66
N HIS A 163 10.56 -22.75 -10.43
CA HIS A 163 9.22 -23.03 -9.92
C HIS A 163 9.13 -24.50 -9.48
N GLU A 164 9.27 -24.76 -8.20
CA GLU A 164 8.98 -26.07 -7.62
C GLU A 164 7.66 -25.98 -6.83
N PRO A 165 6.56 -26.62 -7.32
CA PRO A 165 5.29 -26.60 -6.62
C PRO A 165 5.39 -27.23 -5.24
N GLY A 166 4.90 -26.56 -4.20
CA GLY A 166 4.81 -27.09 -2.84
C GLY A 166 6.04 -26.90 -1.96
N VAL A 167 7.06 -26.19 -2.41
CA VAL A 167 8.21 -25.81 -1.58
C VAL A 167 7.88 -24.51 -0.83
N GLN A 168 7.96 -24.54 0.51
CA GLN A 168 7.86 -23.31 1.32
C GLN A 168 9.08 -22.42 1.02
N ARG A 169 8.81 -21.15 0.74
CA ARG A 169 9.88 -20.17 0.46
C ARG A 169 10.26 -19.43 1.72
N PRO A 170 11.55 -19.21 1.96
CA PRO A 170 11.98 -18.39 3.07
C PRO A 170 11.56 -16.94 2.83
N THR A 171 10.68 -16.43 3.68
CA THR A 171 10.36 -15.00 3.72
C THR A 171 11.33 -14.26 4.63
N VAL A 172 11.65 -13.04 4.26
CA VAL A 172 12.53 -12.15 5.03
C VAL A 172 11.85 -10.83 5.30
N GLY A 173 11.98 -10.34 6.53
CA GLY A 173 11.43 -9.05 6.95
C GLY A 173 12.33 -7.90 6.51
N VAL A 174 11.77 -6.95 5.77
CA VAL A 174 12.42 -5.69 5.40
C VAL A 174 11.70 -4.53 6.08
N SER A 175 12.44 -3.61 6.68
CA SER A 175 11.89 -2.38 7.24
C SER A 175 12.37 -1.16 6.48
N ALA A 176 11.52 -0.13 6.41
CA ALA A 176 11.85 1.16 5.85
C ALA A 176 11.32 2.30 6.74
N LEU A 177 12.12 3.33 6.94
CA LEU A 177 11.73 4.56 7.62
C LEU A 177 11.96 5.74 6.68
N THR A 178 10.87 6.34 6.22
CA THR A 178 10.88 7.53 5.37
C THR A 178 10.54 8.77 6.19
N ALA A 179 11.25 9.87 5.97
CA ALA A 179 10.90 11.19 6.48
C ALA A 179 11.04 12.22 5.37
N GLY A 180 10.06 13.09 5.23
CA GLY A 180 10.01 14.05 4.15
C GLY A 180 9.37 15.37 4.51
N TYR A 181 9.59 16.33 3.63
CA TYR A 181 9.09 17.70 3.73
C TYR A 181 8.61 18.18 2.37
N PHE A 182 7.52 18.96 2.40
CA PHE A 182 6.95 19.59 1.22
C PHE A 182 6.71 21.08 1.46
N HIS A 183 7.10 21.91 0.48
CA HIS A 183 6.84 23.34 0.46
C HIS A 183 5.99 23.74 -0.73
N SER A 184 4.82 24.31 -0.48
CA SER A 184 3.97 24.91 -1.53
C SER A 184 4.50 26.29 -1.92
N GLY A 185 4.90 26.45 -3.17
CA GLY A 185 5.47 27.70 -3.67
C GLY A 185 4.46 28.86 -3.74
N THR A 186 5.01 30.08 -3.82
CA THR A 186 4.24 31.32 -3.93
C THR A 186 4.12 31.87 -5.36
N MET A 187 5.11 31.55 -6.21
CA MET A 187 5.26 32.21 -7.53
C MET A 187 4.28 31.69 -8.58
N PHE A 188 3.88 30.43 -8.47
CA PHE A 188 2.88 29.82 -9.34
C PHE A 188 1.84 29.14 -8.47
N ALA A 189 0.59 29.60 -8.53
CA ALA A 189 -0.49 29.01 -7.77
C ALA A 189 -0.55 27.49 -8.01
N GLY A 190 -0.38 26.72 -6.93
CA GLY A 190 -0.44 25.27 -7.01
C GLY A 190 0.88 24.51 -7.27
N LEU A 191 2.01 25.18 -7.52
CA LEU A 191 3.30 24.52 -7.65
C LEU A 191 4.01 24.41 -6.29
N GLY A 192 4.57 23.26 -5.96
CA GLY A 192 5.38 23.03 -4.76
C GLY A 192 6.54 22.09 -5.02
N VAL A 193 7.50 22.10 -4.12
CA VAL A 193 8.67 21.23 -4.13
C VAL A 193 8.75 20.46 -2.82
N GLY A 194 9.10 19.20 -2.91
CA GLY A 194 9.31 18.33 -1.75
C GLY A 194 10.53 17.45 -1.91
N GLY A 195 10.92 16.84 -0.82
CA GLY A 195 11.93 15.80 -0.79
C GLY A 195 11.77 14.90 0.43
N ASP A 196 12.28 13.71 0.31
CA ASP A 196 12.31 12.70 1.37
C ASP A 196 13.62 11.91 1.36
N VAL A 197 13.88 11.27 2.49
CA VAL A 197 14.94 10.29 2.66
C VAL A 197 14.34 9.05 3.30
N THR A 198 14.74 7.87 2.80
CA THR A 198 14.34 6.57 3.32
C THR A 198 15.56 5.76 3.74
N PHE A 199 15.53 5.27 4.97
CA PHE A 199 16.51 4.36 5.54
C PHE A 199 15.91 2.95 5.59
N TYR A 200 16.67 1.97 5.11
CA TYR A 200 16.23 0.58 5.08
C TYR A 200 17.01 -0.26 6.08
N ALA A 201 16.31 -1.16 6.75
CA ALA A 201 16.92 -2.25 7.50
C ALA A 201 16.61 -3.56 6.78
N VAL A 202 17.66 -4.20 6.28
CA VAL A 202 17.59 -5.46 5.55
C VAL A 202 18.27 -6.58 6.34
N PRO A 203 17.77 -7.83 6.25
CA PRO A 203 18.41 -8.98 6.90
C PRO A 203 19.80 -9.25 6.34
N SER A 204 20.59 -10.04 7.07
CA SER A 204 21.99 -10.32 6.71
C SER A 204 22.13 -10.99 5.34
N SER A 205 21.16 -11.81 4.94
CA SER A 205 21.15 -12.50 3.65
C SER A 205 21.06 -11.54 2.46
N LEU A 206 20.42 -10.38 2.63
CA LEU A 206 20.26 -9.38 1.58
C LEU A 206 21.41 -8.35 1.54
N LYS A 207 22.25 -8.28 2.56
CA LYS A 207 23.31 -7.27 2.64
C LYS A 207 24.34 -7.35 1.50
N GLY A 208 24.56 -8.55 0.96
CA GLY A 208 25.43 -8.73 -0.22
C GLY A 208 24.93 -8.03 -1.48
N ALA A 209 23.61 -7.91 -1.65
CA ALA A 209 22.99 -7.27 -2.80
C ALA A 209 22.68 -5.77 -2.56
N TYR A 210 22.25 -5.41 -1.34
CA TYR A 210 21.74 -4.07 -1.03
C TYR A 210 22.68 -3.22 -0.15
N GLY A 211 23.75 -3.80 0.40
CA GLY A 211 24.63 -3.15 1.37
C GLY A 211 24.13 -3.25 2.81
N ASP A 212 24.95 -2.77 3.76
CA ASP A 212 24.66 -2.88 5.20
C ASP A 212 23.52 -1.97 5.68
N SER A 213 23.39 -0.80 5.07
CA SER A 213 22.44 0.25 5.46
C SER A 213 22.00 1.03 4.22
N PRO A 214 21.10 0.44 3.39
CA PRO A 214 20.63 1.10 2.19
C PRO A 214 19.88 2.40 2.53
N VAL A 215 20.10 3.44 1.72
CA VAL A 215 19.43 4.74 1.84
C VAL A 215 19.01 5.18 0.45
N SER A 216 17.79 5.70 0.33
CA SER A 216 17.32 6.36 -0.88
C SER A 216 16.78 7.76 -0.56
N PHE A 217 16.71 8.60 -1.58
CA PHE A 217 16.08 9.92 -1.45
C PHE A 217 15.31 10.25 -2.72
N HIS A 218 14.29 11.11 -2.56
CA HIS A 218 13.55 11.69 -3.68
C HIS A 218 13.52 13.20 -3.56
N VAL A 219 13.51 13.84 -4.72
CA VAL A 219 13.15 15.26 -4.87
C VAL A 219 12.02 15.29 -5.89
N PHE A 220 10.91 15.94 -5.56
CA PHE A 220 9.73 15.94 -6.40
C PHE A 220 9.10 17.32 -6.52
N LEU A 221 8.44 17.54 -7.64
CA LEU A 221 7.59 18.70 -7.89
C LEU A 221 6.14 18.25 -7.89
N ARG A 222 5.26 19.05 -7.27
CA ARG A 222 3.82 18.83 -7.28
C ARG A 222 3.13 20.07 -7.81
N ALA A 223 2.32 19.88 -8.85
CA ALA A 223 1.41 20.90 -9.34
C ALA A 223 -0.04 20.54 -8.92
N ARG A 224 -0.74 21.49 -8.29
CA ARG A 224 -2.17 21.36 -8.01
C ARG A 224 -2.92 22.35 -8.90
N TRP A 225 -3.73 21.83 -9.80
CA TRP A 225 -4.69 22.65 -10.55
C TRP A 225 -5.90 22.89 -9.67
N MET A 226 -6.09 24.11 -9.21
CA MET A 226 -7.36 24.48 -8.60
C MET A 226 -8.28 24.90 -9.76
N SER A 227 -9.24 24.05 -10.13
CA SER A 227 -10.42 24.51 -10.86
C SER A 227 -11.32 25.21 -9.83
N GLU A 228 -11.49 26.49 -9.95
CA GLU A 228 -12.60 27.17 -9.30
C GLU A 228 -13.90 26.66 -9.95
N PHE A 229 -14.65 25.84 -9.24
CA PHE A 229 -16.06 25.57 -9.50
C PHE A 229 -16.90 26.21 -8.41
#